data_979413c2346c2465b1125e1bd7fe3af9
#
_entry.id   979413c2346c2465b1125e1bd7fe3af9
#
_cell.length_a   1.000
_cell.length_b   1.000
_cell.length_c   1.000
_cell.angle_alpha   90.00
_cell.angle_beta   90.00
_cell.angle_gamma   90.00
#
_symmetry.space_group_name_H-M   'P 1'
#
loop_
_entity.id
_entity.type
_entity.pdbx_description
1 polymer ?
#
loop_
_entity_poly.entity_id
_entity_poly.type
_entity_poly.pdbx_seq_one_letter_code
_entity_poly.pdbx_strand_id
1 'polypeptide(L)'
;SARTGKSASGASETVSVTAPVTKADGTKVVTAHKVSAGERKAALASGAPTSRAAERDAAARKAVREYWTRERLASAKPMPLPSGPKADKSSLRKGAAKAEQTLKADKAAGKTTRVNGKVFFNDDQGRKYECSASAVDSASKRVVVTAAHCVYAGKNKYFSNWMFIPGYDNGNKPYGTFQAQHFHVLQDYIHRGNDAGSDWNSDVAFVTTKDSEQGKRLVDAV
;
A
#
# COMPACT_ATOMS: atom_id res chain seq x y z
N SER A 1 2.64 -4.76 -41.32
CA SER A 1 2.26 -3.58 -40.58
C SER A 1 1.87 -3.98 -39.16
N ALA A 2 2.79 -3.90 -38.22
CA ALA A 2 2.54 -4.17 -36.81
C ALA A 2 1.97 -2.92 -36.15
N ARG A 3 0.74 -2.98 -35.65
CA ARG A 3 0.16 -1.95 -34.80
C ARG A 3 0.68 -2.17 -33.37
N THR A 4 1.60 -1.33 -32.94
CA THR A 4 1.97 -1.22 -31.53
C THR A 4 0.84 -0.53 -30.78
N GLY A 5 0.08 -1.31 -30.01
CA GLY A 5 -0.89 -0.78 -29.04
C GLY A 5 -0.13 -0.06 -27.94
N LYS A 6 -0.23 1.26 -27.87
CA LYS A 6 0.17 2.04 -26.70
C LYS A 6 -0.71 1.64 -25.53
N SER A 7 -0.15 0.88 -24.61
CA SER A 7 -0.72 0.71 -23.26
C SER A 7 -0.81 2.09 -22.64
N ALA A 8 -2.01 2.50 -22.20
CA ALA A 8 -2.21 3.66 -21.36
C ALA A 8 -1.62 3.38 -19.99
N SER A 9 -0.30 3.41 -19.87
CA SER A 9 0.39 3.41 -18.58
C SER A 9 0.18 4.78 -17.98
N GLY A 10 -0.51 4.82 -16.84
CA GLY A 10 -0.56 5.98 -15.97
C GLY A 10 0.85 6.52 -15.73
N ALA A 11 0.93 7.80 -15.45
CA ALA A 11 2.17 8.54 -15.26
C ALA A 11 3.25 7.69 -14.58
N SER A 12 4.43 7.61 -15.20
CA SER A 12 5.58 6.82 -14.74
C SER A 12 5.93 7.21 -13.30
N GLU A 13 5.44 6.42 -12.35
CA GLU A 13 5.83 6.54 -10.94
C GLU A 13 7.25 6.01 -10.79
N THR A 14 8.14 6.82 -10.27
CA THR A 14 9.47 6.38 -9.84
C THR A 14 9.52 6.30 -8.34
N VAL A 15 10.25 5.32 -7.86
CA VAL A 15 10.47 5.11 -6.43
C VAL A 15 11.92 5.50 -6.12
N SER A 16 12.09 6.43 -5.19
CA SER A 16 13.39 6.75 -4.59
C SER A 16 13.50 6.02 -3.26
N VAL A 17 14.56 5.25 -3.08
CA VAL A 17 14.79 4.46 -1.86
C VAL A 17 15.89 5.13 -1.05
N THR A 18 15.64 5.35 0.23
CA THR A 18 16.64 5.91 1.15
C THR A 18 17.52 4.81 1.74
N ALA A 19 18.71 5.19 2.20
CA ALA A 19 19.53 4.31 3.02
C ALA A 19 18.76 3.88 4.28
N PRO A 20 19.02 2.66 4.82
CA PRO A 20 18.38 2.20 6.03
C PRO A 20 18.64 3.13 7.21
N VAL A 21 17.58 3.46 7.96
CA VAL A 21 17.66 4.22 9.20
C VAL A 21 17.54 3.26 10.37
N THR A 22 18.54 3.27 11.27
CA THR A 22 18.51 2.48 12.51
C THR A 22 17.68 3.23 13.55
N LYS A 23 16.67 2.55 14.12
CA LYS A 23 15.86 3.03 15.24
C LYS A 23 16.57 2.79 16.56
N ALA A 24 16.08 3.40 17.66
CA ALA A 24 16.67 3.29 18.98
C ALA A 24 16.74 1.84 19.51
N ASP A 25 15.83 0.98 19.10
CA ASP A 25 15.79 -0.45 19.43
C ASP A 25 16.68 -1.33 18.52
N GLY A 26 17.48 -0.73 17.65
CA GLY A 26 18.34 -1.43 16.69
C GLY A 26 17.64 -1.85 15.39
N THR A 27 16.33 -1.69 15.28
CA THR A 27 15.56 -2.03 14.05
C THR A 27 15.98 -1.13 12.90
N LYS A 28 16.23 -1.72 11.75
CA LYS A 28 16.57 -0.98 10.51
C LYS A 28 15.36 -0.90 9.59
N VAL A 29 14.99 0.32 9.21
CA VAL A 29 13.86 0.60 8.33
C VAL A 29 14.34 1.26 7.05
N VAL A 30 13.89 0.73 5.93
CA VAL A 30 14.10 1.31 4.58
C VAL A 30 12.85 2.06 4.18
N THR A 31 13.00 3.31 3.77
CA THR A 31 11.89 4.13 3.28
C THR A 31 11.98 4.27 1.77
N ALA A 32 10.90 3.93 1.09
CA ALA A 32 10.74 4.19 -0.33
C ALA A 32 9.72 5.31 -0.54
N HIS A 33 10.16 6.36 -1.21
CA HIS A 33 9.33 7.51 -1.55
C HIS A 33 8.85 7.38 -2.99
N LYS A 34 7.53 7.42 -3.18
CA LYS A 34 6.93 7.51 -4.51
C LYS A 34 7.02 8.96 -4.99
N VAL A 35 7.88 9.19 -5.97
CA VAL A 35 8.06 10.50 -6.56
C VAL A 35 7.30 10.56 -7.87
N SER A 36 6.31 11.43 -7.96
CA SER A 36 5.70 11.76 -9.24
C SER A 36 6.72 12.48 -10.13
N ALA A 37 6.55 12.40 -11.45
CA ALA A 37 7.43 13.09 -12.39
C ALA A 37 7.51 14.63 -12.12
N GLY A 38 6.49 15.19 -11.47
CA GLY A 38 6.46 16.59 -11.04
C GLY A 38 7.33 16.90 -9.83
N GLU A 39 7.34 16.02 -8.83
CA GLU A 39 8.15 16.17 -7.61
C GLU A 39 9.64 16.09 -7.92
N ARG A 40 10.06 15.25 -8.88
CA ARG A 40 11.46 15.18 -9.34
C ARG A 40 11.96 16.50 -9.91
N LYS A 41 11.13 17.17 -10.70
CA LYS A 41 11.52 18.44 -11.33
C LYS A 41 11.53 19.59 -10.31
N ALA A 42 10.70 19.54 -9.28
CA ALA A 42 10.68 20.50 -8.18
C ALA A 42 11.85 20.32 -7.19
N ALA A 43 12.23 19.05 -6.90
CA ALA A 43 13.39 18.75 -6.04
C ALA A 43 14.73 19.15 -6.67
N LEU A 44 14.81 19.21 -8.00
CA LEU A 44 16.00 19.68 -8.73
C LEU A 44 16.06 21.22 -8.83
N ALA A 45 14.93 21.90 -8.64
CA ALA A 45 14.83 23.34 -8.57
C ALA A 45 14.64 23.75 -7.11
N SER A 46 15.72 23.90 -6.32
CA SER A 46 15.71 24.29 -4.92
C SER A 46 14.76 25.47 -4.65
N GLY A 47 13.47 25.16 -4.34
CA GLY A 47 12.42 26.13 -4.09
C GLY A 47 11.13 25.46 -3.62
N ALA A 48 10.28 26.21 -2.91
CA ALA A 48 8.98 25.76 -2.44
C ALA A 48 8.15 25.12 -3.58
N PRO A 49 7.27 24.13 -3.29
CA PRO A 49 6.47 23.49 -4.33
C PRO A 49 5.65 24.55 -5.08
N THR A 50 5.96 24.71 -6.36
CA THR A 50 5.22 25.62 -7.23
C THR A 50 3.79 25.12 -7.40
N SER A 51 2.85 26.02 -7.70
CA SER A 51 1.44 25.65 -8.02
C SER A 51 1.38 24.52 -9.06
N ARG A 52 2.28 24.50 -10.04
CA ARG A 52 2.41 23.42 -11.02
C ARG A 52 2.79 22.06 -10.43
N ALA A 53 3.58 22.00 -9.37
CA ALA A 53 3.94 20.73 -8.72
C ALA A 53 2.73 20.16 -7.98
N ALA A 54 1.96 21.01 -7.29
CA ALA A 54 0.72 20.63 -6.63
C ALA A 54 -0.36 20.16 -7.63
N GLU A 55 -0.50 20.83 -8.76
CA GLU A 55 -1.41 20.43 -9.85
C GLU A 55 -1.03 19.06 -10.44
N ARG A 56 0.25 18.80 -10.66
CA ARG A 56 0.72 17.51 -11.17
C ARG A 56 0.51 16.38 -10.17
N ASP A 57 0.72 16.63 -8.88
CA ASP A 57 0.43 15.66 -7.84
C ASP A 57 -1.07 15.37 -7.75
N ALA A 58 -1.91 16.38 -7.84
CA ALA A 58 -3.36 16.23 -7.89
C ALA A 58 -3.81 15.42 -9.12
N ALA A 59 -3.22 15.67 -10.30
CA ALA A 59 -3.49 14.92 -11.52
C ALA A 59 -3.05 13.46 -11.39
N ALA A 60 -1.88 13.19 -10.82
CA ALA A 60 -1.38 11.84 -10.57
C ALA A 60 -2.30 11.08 -9.61
N ARG A 61 -2.74 11.72 -8.53
CA ARG A 61 -3.71 11.12 -7.59
C ARG A 61 -5.05 10.81 -8.26
N LYS A 62 -5.54 11.72 -9.10
CA LYS A 62 -6.77 11.51 -9.88
C LYS A 62 -6.61 10.29 -10.81
N ALA A 63 -5.49 10.18 -11.52
CA ALA A 63 -5.23 9.07 -12.43
C ALA A 63 -5.25 7.69 -11.71
N VAL A 64 -4.68 7.58 -10.52
CA VAL A 64 -4.74 6.35 -9.72
C VAL A 64 -6.17 6.02 -9.29
N ARG A 65 -6.96 7.03 -8.86
CA ARG A 65 -8.37 6.81 -8.50
C ARG A 65 -9.20 6.35 -9.70
N GLU A 66 -9.01 6.97 -10.86
CA GLU A 66 -9.71 6.62 -12.10
C GLU A 66 -9.27 5.26 -12.64
N TYR A 67 -8.01 4.87 -12.42
CA TYR A 67 -7.53 3.54 -12.75
C TYR A 67 -8.33 2.46 -12.01
N TRP A 68 -8.62 2.64 -10.73
CA TRP A 68 -9.35 1.68 -9.91
C TRP A 68 -10.87 1.80 -10.08
N THR A 69 -11.36 1.40 -11.27
CA THR A 69 -12.80 1.25 -11.53
C THR A 69 -13.38 0.12 -10.66
N ARG A 70 -14.69 0.06 -10.56
CA ARG A 70 -15.38 -1.00 -9.80
C ARG A 70 -15.01 -2.39 -10.33
N GLU A 71 -14.94 -2.56 -11.64
CA GLU A 71 -14.58 -3.81 -12.30
C GLU A 71 -13.13 -4.22 -12.00
N ARG A 72 -12.20 -3.24 -11.98
CA ARG A 72 -10.80 -3.51 -11.66
C ARG A 72 -10.62 -3.88 -10.20
N LEU A 73 -11.33 -3.23 -9.28
CA LEU A 73 -11.36 -3.60 -7.87
C LEU A 73 -11.91 -5.02 -7.69
N ALA A 74 -13.02 -5.35 -8.36
CA ALA A 74 -13.60 -6.69 -8.29
C ALA A 74 -12.72 -7.78 -8.92
N SER A 75 -11.85 -7.42 -9.87
CA SER A 75 -10.92 -8.35 -10.54
C SER A 75 -9.58 -8.53 -9.83
N ALA A 76 -9.30 -7.75 -8.79
CA ALA A 76 -8.09 -7.88 -8.01
C ALA A 76 -8.08 -9.22 -7.26
N LYS A 77 -6.94 -9.90 -7.29
CA LYS A 77 -6.76 -11.19 -6.60
C LYS A 77 -6.07 -10.98 -5.26
N PRO A 78 -6.40 -11.79 -4.25
CA PRO A 78 -5.61 -11.79 -3.03
C PRO A 78 -4.13 -12.00 -3.36
N MET A 79 -3.26 -11.18 -2.75
CA MET A 79 -1.81 -11.33 -2.92
C MET A 79 -1.37 -12.67 -2.32
N PRO A 80 -0.68 -13.54 -3.06
CA PRO A 80 -0.17 -14.79 -2.52
C PRO A 80 0.77 -14.53 -1.36
N LEU A 81 0.67 -15.36 -0.33
CA LEU A 81 1.66 -15.35 0.75
C LEU A 81 3.02 -15.77 0.19
N PRO A 82 4.12 -15.14 0.63
CA PRO A 82 5.45 -15.60 0.31
C PRO A 82 5.62 -17.07 0.70
N SER A 83 6.39 -17.83 -0.08
CA SER A 83 6.68 -19.24 0.23
C SER A 83 7.45 -19.31 1.53
N GLY A 84 6.79 -19.69 2.60
CA GLY A 84 7.39 -19.89 3.92
C GLY A 84 7.64 -21.37 4.24
N PRO A 85 8.29 -21.68 5.36
CA PRO A 85 8.37 -23.05 5.85
C PRO A 85 6.95 -23.61 5.96
N LYS A 86 6.74 -24.86 5.57
CA LYS A 86 5.44 -25.52 5.59
C LYS A 86 4.84 -25.43 6.99
N ALA A 87 3.98 -24.46 7.22
CA ALA A 87 3.27 -24.36 8.48
C ALA A 87 2.36 -25.56 8.64
N ASP A 88 2.32 -26.11 9.85
CA ASP A 88 1.42 -27.20 10.17
C ASP A 88 -0.02 -26.72 9.92
N LYS A 89 -0.71 -27.44 9.01
CA LYS A 89 -2.08 -27.12 8.59
C LYS A 89 -3.08 -27.13 9.76
N SER A 90 -2.74 -27.79 10.85
CA SER A 90 -3.61 -27.87 12.04
C SER A 90 -3.59 -26.57 12.84
N SER A 91 -2.45 -25.93 12.99
CA SER A 91 -2.31 -24.66 13.70
C SER A 91 -2.91 -23.48 12.89
N LEU A 92 -2.78 -23.52 11.57
CA LEU A 92 -3.41 -22.53 10.68
C LEU A 92 -4.93 -22.58 10.72
N ARG A 93 -5.53 -23.78 10.77
CA ARG A 93 -6.99 -23.93 10.88
C ARG A 93 -7.55 -23.38 12.20
N LYS A 94 -6.85 -23.61 13.33
CA LYS A 94 -7.24 -23.06 14.63
C LYS A 94 -7.13 -21.53 14.67
N GLY A 95 -6.06 -20.98 14.11
CA GLY A 95 -5.86 -19.53 13.99
C GLY A 95 -6.92 -18.86 13.09
N ALA A 96 -7.21 -19.45 11.94
CA ALA A 96 -8.21 -18.94 11.01
C ALA A 96 -9.64 -18.98 11.61
N ALA A 97 -10.01 -20.06 12.28
CA ALA A 97 -11.33 -20.16 12.93
C ALA A 97 -11.50 -19.13 14.07
N LYS A 98 -10.44 -18.89 14.86
CA LYS A 98 -10.43 -17.87 15.91
C LYS A 98 -10.51 -16.46 15.32
N ALA A 99 -9.76 -16.19 14.25
CA ALA A 99 -9.79 -14.91 13.55
C ALA A 99 -11.16 -14.63 12.92
N GLU A 100 -11.80 -15.65 12.32
CA GLU A 100 -13.13 -15.52 11.74
C GLU A 100 -14.20 -15.25 12.81
N GLN A 101 -14.08 -15.88 13.98
CA GLN A 101 -14.99 -15.67 15.10
C GLN A 101 -14.84 -14.25 15.68
N THR A 102 -13.62 -13.75 15.78
CA THR A 102 -13.32 -12.37 16.20
C THR A 102 -13.87 -11.37 15.19
N LEU A 103 -13.66 -11.59 13.89
CA LEU A 103 -14.20 -10.74 12.82
C LEU A 103 -15.73 -10.70 12.80
N LYS A 104 -16.41 -11.82 13.10
CA LYS A 104 -17.88 -11.85 13.22
C LYS A 104 -18.37 -11.06 14.44
N ALA A 105 -17.69 -11.19 15.57
CA ALA A 105 -18.01 -10.45 16.79
C ALA A 105 -17.78 -8.93 16.60
N ASP A 106 -16.69 -8.55 15.93
CA ASP A 106 -16.35 -7.17 15.64
C ASP A 106 -17.32 -6.53 14.63
N LYS A 107 -17.78 -7.29 13.63
CA LYS A 107 -18.84 -6.84 12.72
C LYS A 107 -20.15 -6.57 13.44
N ALA A 108 -20.50 -7.43 14.40
CA ALA A 108 -21.70 -7.24 15.24
C ALA A 108 -21.59 -6.01 16.17
N ALA A 109 -20.37 -5.67 16.62
CA ALA A 109 -20.10 -4.53 17.48
C ALA A 109 -19.96 -3.18 16.75
N GLY A 110 -19.86 -3.16 15.42
CA GLY A 110 -19.77 -1.94 14.59
C GLY A 110 -18.52 -1.10 14.79
N LYS A 111 -17.54 -1.58 15.57
CA LYS A 111 -16.38 -0.76 16.01
C LYS A 111 -15.13 -0.86 15.14
N THR A 112 -14.97 -1.91 14.34
CA THR A 112 -13.72 -2.18 13.61
C THR A 112 -13.77 -1.88 12.12
N THR A 113 -14.93 -1.56 11.57
CA THR A 113 -15.11 -1.39 10.13
C THR A 113 -14.53 -0.12 9.55
N ARG A 114 -14.31 0.91 10.37
CA ARG A 114 -13.82 2.20 9.88
C ARG A 114 -12.33 2.22 9.59
N VAL A 115 -11.55 1.66 10.51
CA VAL A 115 -10.07 1.68 10.42
C VAL A 115 -9.51 0.57 9.54
N ASN A 116 -10.22 -0.57 9.48
CA ASN A 116 -9.84 -1.69 8.63
C ASN A 116 -10.33 -1.49 7.20
N GLY A 117 -9.58 -2.00 6.25
CA GLY A 117 -9.95 -1.89 4.85
C GLY A 117 -9.09 -2.77 3.95
N LYS A 118 -9.18 -2.49 2.67
CA LYS A 118 -8.38 -3.16 1.65
C LYS A 118 -7.40 -2.21 0.99
N VAL A 119 -6.25 -2.75 0.61
CA VAL A 119 -5.32 -2.10 -0.30
C VAL A 119 -5.36 -2.79 -1.64
N PHE A 120 -5.29 -2.01 -2.70
CA PHE A 120 -5.25 -2.45 -4.08
C PHE A 120 -3.99 -1.92 -4.74
N PHE A 121 -3.35 -2.74 -5.55
CA PHE A 121 -2.09 -2.38 -6.21
C PHE A 121 -1.82 -3.25 -7.43
N ASN A 122 -0.84 -2.84 -8.25
CA ASN A 122 -0.37 -3.57 -9.40
C ASN A 122 1.08 -3.97 -9.23
N ASP A 123 1.43 -5.13 -9.81
CA ASP A 123 2.82 -5.48 -10.05
C ASP A 123 3.37 -4.84 -11.34
N ASP A 124 4.61 -5.14 -11.68
CA ASP A 124 5.30 -4.63 -12.86
C ASP A 124 4.73 -5.17 -14.20
N GLN A 125 3.90 -6.21 -14.15
CA GLN A 125 3.17 -6.76 -15.29
C GLN A 125 1.73 -6.25 -15.39
N GLY A 126 1.32 -5.33 -14.52
CA GLY A 126 -0.03 -4.79 -14.48
C GLY A 126 -1.08 -5.72 -13.90
N ARG A 127 -0.68 -6.84 -13.26
CA ARG A 127 -1.60 -7.72 -12.56
C ARG A 127 -2.12 -7.02 -11.31
N LYS A 128 -3.40 -7.20 -11.03
CA LYS A 128 -4.12 -6.53 -9.94
C LYS A 128 -4.20 -7.43 -8.73
N TYR A 129 -3.81 -6.88 -7.58
CA TYR A 129 -3.82 -7.58 -6.31
C TYR A 129 -4.52 -6.77 -5.23
N GLU A 130 -4.97 -7.49 -4.20
CA GLU A 130 -5.52 -6.91 -2.97
C GLU A 130 -4.88 -7.54 -1.73
N CYS A 131 -4.81 -6.75 -0.68
CA CYS A 131 -4.44 -7.15 0.68
C CYS A 131 -5.36 -6.46 1.69
N SER A 132 -5.31 -6.91 2.94
CA SER A 132 -5.91 -6.20 4.07
C SER A 132 -4.93 -5.20 4.68
N ALA A 133 -5.46 -4.12 5.20
CA ALA A 133 -4.68 -3.11 5.91
C ALA A 133 -5.55 -2.39 6.94
N SER A 134 -4.90 -1.67 7.85
CA SER A 134 -5.58 -0.90 8.88
C SER A 134 -4.96 0.49 9.04
N ALA A 135 -5.80 1.49 9.24
CA ALA A 135 -5.36 2.81 9.64
C ALA A 135 -4.80 2.76 11.06
N VAL A 136 -3.70 3.46 11.31
CA VAL A 136 -3.05 3.57 12.62
C VAL A 136 -3.07 5.01 13.08
N ASP A 137 -3.49 5.24 14.32
CA ASP A 137 -3.39 6.57 14.91
C ASP A 137 -1.91 6.94 15.10
N SER A 138 -1.55 8.08 14.58
CA SER A 138 -0.17 8.58 14.57
C SER A 138 -0.18 10.11 14.57
N ALA A 139 0.94 10.73 14.94
CA ALA A 139 1.07 12.18 14.91
C ALA A 139 0.75 12.78 13.52
N SER A 140 1.10 12.07 12.45
CA SER A 140 0.82 12.52 11.08
C SER A 140 -0.64 12.34 10.66
N LYS A 141 -1.40 11.46 11.35
CA LYS A 141 -2.76 11.06 10.97
C LYS A 141 -2.87 10.36 9.59
N ARG A 142 -1.76 9.78 9.09
CA ARG A 142 -1.64 9.30 7.70
C ARG A 142 -1.07 7.90 7.57
N VAL A 143 -0.98 7.14 8.65
CA VAL A 143 -0.28 5.85 8.63
C VAL A 143 -1.25 4.68 8.45
N VAL A 144 -0.88 3.78 7.55
CA VAL A 144 -1.51 2.47 7.35
C VAL A 144 -0.50 1.40 7.71
N VAL A 145 -0.94 0.35 8.39
CA VAL A 145 -0.18 -0.89 8.60
C VAL A 145 -0.70 -2.00 7.68
N THR A 146 0.22 -2.73 7.07
CA THR A 146 -0.07 -3.89 6.23
C THR A 146 1.12 -4.85 6.24
N ALA A 147 1.06 -5.94 5.51
CA ALA A 147 2.19 -6.84 5.35
C ALA A 147 3.21 -6.28 4.34
N ALA A 148 4.50 -6.58 4.53
CA ALA A 148 5.54 -6.11 3.63
C ALA A 148 5.40 -6.70 2.22
N HIS A 149 4.94 -7.96 2.10
CA HIS A 149 4.66 -8.57 0.79
C HIS A 149 3.50 -7.89 0.02
N CYS A 150 2.75 -6.99 0.66
CA CYS A 150 1.71 -6.17 0.02
C CYS A 150 2.23 -4.80 -0.44
N VAL A 151 3.50 -4.50 -0.25
CA VAL A 151 4.17 -3.24 -0.65
C VAL A 151 5.42 -3.49 -1.49
N TYR A 152 6.19 -4.51 -1.16
CA TYR A 152 7.50 -4.80 -1.75
C TYR A 152 7.47 -6.07 -2.58
N ALA A 153 7.80 -5.93 -3.86
CA ALA A 153 7.78 -7.02 -4.84
C ALA A 153 9.11 -7.78 -4.97
N GLY A 154 10.09 -7.44 -4.14
CA GLY A 154 11.44 -7.98 -4.29
C GLY A 154 12.33 -7.21 -5.26
N LYS A 155 13.63 -7.47 -5.24
CA LYS A 155 14.62 -6.88 -6.17
C LYS A 155 14.54 -5.34 -6.24
N ASN A 156 14.35 -4.68 -5.10
CA ASN A 156 14.15 -3.23 -4.97
C ASN A 156 12.95 -2.68 -5.76
N LYS A 157 11.92 -3.52 -6.01
CA LYS A 157 10.68 -3.11 -6.66
C LYS A 157 9.56 -2.96 -5.64
N TYR A 158 8.78 -1.91 -5.80
CA TYR A 158 7.59 -1.62 -5.04
C TYR A 158 6.37 -1.63 -5.96
N PHE A 159 5.21 -2.05 -5.42
CA PHE A 159 3.99 -2.10 -6.20
C PHE A 159 3.51 -0.71 -6.63
N SER A 160 2.87 -0.64 -7.78
CA SER A 160 2.31 0.59 -8.37
C SER A 160 0.81 0.73 -8.10
N ASN A 161 0.27 1.93 -8.35
CA ASN A 161 -1.14 2.26 -8.16
C ASN A 161 -1.69 1.87 -6.77
N TRP A 162 -0.85 1.90 -5.75
CA TRP A 162 -1.18 1.47 -4.41
C TRP A 162 -2.20 2.42 -3.76
N MET A 163 -3.32 1.88 -3.33
CA MET A 163 -4.43 2.64 -2.79
C MET A 163 -5.10 1.89 -1.64
N PHE A 164 -5.20 2.52 -0.48
CA PHE A 164 -5.96 2.03 0.67
C PHE A 164 -7.39 2.57 0.65
N ILE A 165 -8.35 1.70 0.90
CA ILE A 165 -9.78 2.04 1.00
C ILE A 165 -10.29 1.53 2.35
N PRO A 166 -10.37 2.41 3.37
CA PRO A 166 -10.93 2.05 4.67
C PRO A 166 -12.42 1.71 4.54
N GLY A 167 -12.86 0.70 5.27
CA GLY A 167 -14.24 0.24 5.24
C GLY A 167 -14.72 -0.29 3.87
N TYR A 168 -13.79 -0.71 3.00
CA TYR A 168 -14.14 -1.21 1.66
C TYR A 168 -15.16 -2.35 1.72
N ASP A 169 -16.24 -2.21 0.97
CA ASP A 169 -17.27 -3.23 0.83
C ASP A 169 -17.81 -3.25 -0.61
N ASN A 170 -17.49 -4.30 -1.37
CA ASN A 170 -18.02 -4.58 -2.71
C ASN A 170 -18.04 -3.37 -3.68
N GLY A 171 -16.97 -2.59 -3.69
CA GLY A 171 -16.82 -1.39 -4.52
C GLY A 171 -17.23 -0.10 -3.80
N ASN A 172 -17.85 -0.17 -2.62
CA ASN A 172 -18.16 1.01 -1.81
C ASN A 172 -16.89 1.51 -1.12
N LYS A 173 -16.75 2.84 -1.04
CA LYS A 173 -15.58 3.55 -0.50
C LYS A 173 -16.07 4.59 0.52
N PRO A 174 -16.63 4.15 1.68
CA PRO A 174 -17.39 5.03 2.57
C PRO A 174 -16.57 6.18 3.16
N TYR A 175 -15.24 6.00 3.27
CA TYR A 175 -14.34 6.97 3.90
C TYR A 175 -13.32 7.55 2.91
N GLY A 176 -13.53 7.38 1.60
CA GLY A 176 -12.63 7.85 0.56
C GLY A 176 -11.49 6.89 0.25
N THR A 177 -10.51 7.36 -0.51
CA THR A 177 -9.37 6.59 -0.98
C THR A 177 -8.06 7.29 -0.62
N PHE A 178 -7.05 6.51 -0.22
CA PHE A 178 -5.78 7.02 0.27
C PHE A 178 -4.63 6.35 -0.47
N GLN A 179 -3.90 7.13 -1.25
CA GLN A 179 -2.77 6.63 -2.03
C GLN A 179 -1.49 6.65 -1.21
N ALA A 180 -0.60 5.71 -1.48
CA ALA A 180 0.70 5.70 -0.84
C ALA A 180 1.53 6.93 -1.22
N GLN A 181 2.19 7.50 -0.23
CA GLN A 181 3.24 8.51 -0.39
C GLN A 181 4.60 7.90 -0.10
N HIS A 182 4.75 7.22 1.04
CA HIS A 182 5.97 6.52 1.43
C HIS A 182 5.65 5.11 1.87
N PHE A 183 6.53 4.18 1.54
CA PHE A 183 6.55 2.83 2.07
C PHE A 183 7.70 2.69 3.06
N HIS A 184 7.45 2.12 4.21
CA HIS A 184 8.44 1.83 5.24
C HIS A 184 8.46 0.32 5.46
N VAL A 185 9.57 -0.31 5.11
CA VAL A 185 9.75 -1.76 5.15
C VAL A 185 10.98 -2.07 6.01
N LEU A 186 10.90 -3.14 6.80
CA LEU A 186 12.06 -3.60 7.57
C LEU A 186 13.17 -4.05 6.63
N GLN A 187 14.41 -3.67 6.93
CA GLN A 187 15.58 -4.08 6.14
C GLN A 187 15.72 -5.61 6.12
N ASP A 188 15.42 -6.27 7.21
CA ASP A 188 15.45 -7.72 7.31
C ASP A 188 14.51 -8.41 6.33
N TYR A 189 13.30 -7.84 6.12
CA TYR A 189 12.40 -8.35 5.09
C TYR A 189 12.99 -8.20 3.69
N ILE A 190 13.61 -7.05 3.39
CA ILE A 190 14.23 -6.79 2.07
C ILE A 190 15.37 -7.76 1.80
N HIS A 191 16.18 -8.08 2.80
CA HIS A 191 17.34 -8.97 2.64
C HIS A 191 16.98 -10.44 2.65
N ARG A 192 15.95 -10.85 3.39
CA ARG A 192 15.59 -12.27 3.60
C ARG A 192 14.27 -12.67 2.91
N GLY A 193 13.40 -11.72 2.63
CA GLY A 193 12.02 -11.96 2.24
C GLY A 193 11.82 -12.59 0.86
N ASN A 194 12.86 -12.69 0.03
CA ASN A 194 12.76 -13.27 -1.32
C ASN A 194 13.52 -14.56 -1.53
N ASP A 195 14.35 -14.98 -0.56
CA ASP A 195 15.07 -16.23 -0.61
C ASP A 195 14.45 -17.23 0.37
N ALA A 196 13.65 -18.13 -0.16
CA ALA A 196 13.22 -19.41 0.40
C ALA A 196 13.13 -19.50 1.94
N GLY A 197 12.10 -18.93 2.49
CA GLY A 197 11.83 -18.99 3.93
C GLY A 197 11.72 -17.60 4.50
N SER A 198 10.72 -16.89 3.99
CA SER A 198 10.34 -15.57 4.48
C SER A 198 10.36 -15.54 5.99
N ASP A 199 11.17 -14.64 6.53
CA ASP A 199 11.08 -14.27 7.93
C ASP A 199 9.72 -13.59 8.16
N TRP A 200 8.72 -14.42 8.49
CA TRP A 200 7.37 -13.96 8.78
C TRP A 200 7.33 -12.89 9.87
N ASN A 201 8.37 -12.86 10.72
CA ASN A 201 8.50 -11.86 11.78
C ASN A 201 8.80 -10.46 11.23
N SER A 202 9.34 -10.37 10.02
CA SER A 202 9.68 -9.11 9.36
C SER A 202 8.66 -8.71 8.28
N ASP A 203 7.62 -9.53 8.04
CA ASP A 203 6.60 -9.26 7.02
C ASP A 203 5.57 -8.21 7.49
N VAL A 204 6.06 -7.04 7.83
CA VAL A 204 5.27 -5.88 8.22
C VAL A 204 5.75 -4.64 7.48
N ALA A 205 4.81 -3.82 7.06
CA ALA A 205 5.10 -2.52 6.46
C ALA A 205 4.17 -1.44 7.01
N PHE A 206 4.69 -0.24 7.07
CA PHE A 206 3.90 0.97 7.30
C PHE A 206 3.90 1.82 6.04
N VAL A 207 2.75 2.40 5.73
CA VAL A 207 2.60 3.24 4.55
C VAL A 207 2.07 4.60 5.00
N THR A 208 2.82 5.66 4.69
CA THR A 208 2.31 7.01 4.83
C THR A 208 1.49 7.35 3.60
N THR A 209 0.26 7.82 3.80
CA THR A 209 -0.66 8.12 2.72
C THR A 209 -0.74 9.62 2.42
N LYS A 210 -1.13 9.93 1.20
CA LYS A 210 -1.62 11.26 0.80
C LYS A 210 -3.04 11.47 1.32
N ASP A 211 -3.50 12.71 1.32
CA ASP A 211 -4.87 13.03 1.68
C ASP A 211 -5.86 12.44 0.68
N SER A 212 -7.10 12.20 1.13
CA SER A 212 -8.19 11.70 0.29
C SER A 212 -8.54 12.69 -0.82
N GLU A 213 -9.44 12.26 -1.72
CA GLU A 213 -10.06 13.12 -2.74
C GLU A 213 -10.81 14.33 -2.15
N GLN A 214 -11.19 14.24 -0.88
CA GLN A 214 -11.87 15.31 -0.14
C GLN A 214 -10.89 16.18 0.68
N GLY A 215 -9.59 15.96 0.55
CA GLY A 215 -8.56 16.69 1.29
C GLY A 215 -8.44 16.30 2.76
N LYS A 216 -9.00 15.16 3.19
CA LYS A 216 -8.92 14.67 4.56
C LYS A 216 -7.70 13.76 4.76
N ARG A 217 -7.02 13.91 5.89
CA ARG A 217 -6.04 12.92 6.34
C ARG A 217 -6.76 11.63 6.71
N LEU A 218 -6.04 10.50 6.65
CA LEU A 218 -6.64 9.17 6.85
C LEU A 218 -7.40 9.04 8.17
N VAL A 219 -6.77 9.37 9.30
CA VAL A 219 -7.39 9.19 10.61
C VAL A 219 -8.53 10.19 10.87
N ASP A 220 -8.56 11.32 10.17
CA ASP A 220 -9.66 12.30 10.26
C ASP A 220 -10.88 11.85 9.43
N ALA A 221 -10.74 10.84 8.58
CA ALA A 221 -11.80 10.32 7.71
C ALA A 221 -12.50 9.08 8.28
N VAL A 222 -11.85 8.32 9.19
CA VAL A 222 -12.34 7.03 9.72
C VAL A 222 -12.83 7.11 11.17
#